data_061458c14e444c0f0cde58380f9d84ca
#
_entry.id   061458c14e444c0f0cde58380f9d84ca
#
_cell.length_a   1.000
_cell.length_b   1.000
_cell.length_c   1.000
_cell.angle_alpha   90.00
_cell.angle_beta   90.00
_cell.angle_gamma   90.00
#
_symmetry.space_group_name_H-M   'P 1'
#
loop_
_entity.id
_entity.type
_entity.pdbx_description
1 polymer ?
#
loop_
_entity_poly.entity_id
_entity_poly.type
_entity_poly.pdbx_seq_one_letter_code
_entity_poly.pdbx_strand_id
1 'polypeptide(L)'
;MTTEQFYREIGSDYAAVLERLGAEDMIRRFVLKFLQDPSFSALEEGFAKRDAEVAFRAAHTLKGVCANLGFDRLYAPAAALTEKLRGRAFTEGADALYGEVAQAYRQLIDAIGRIG
;
A
#
# COMPACT_ATOMS: atom_id res chain seq x y z
N MET A 1 -9.70 13.22 12.49
CA MET A 1 -10.85 12.37 12.11
C MET A 1 -10.74 11.00 12.74
N THR A 2 -11.87 10.29 12.80
CA THR A 2 -11.88 8.93 13.33
C THR A 2 -11.34 7.93 12.31
N THR A 3 -11.04 6.72 12.78
CA THR A 3 -10.60 5.64 11.88
C THR A 3 -11.69 5.31 10.85
N GLU A 4 -12.95 5.28 11.27
CA GLU A 4 -14.05 5.02 10.34
C GLU A 4 -14.18 6.13 9.29
N GLN A 5 -14.04 7.39 9.70
CA GLN A 5 -14.05 8.52 8.77
C GLN A 5 -12.89 8.43 7.78
N PHE A 6 -11.72 8.00 8.25
CA PHE A 6 -10.57 7.78 7.39
C PHE A 6 -10.89 6.77 6.28
N TYR A 7 -11.47 5.62 6.66
CA TYR A 7 -11.82 4.60 5.66
C TYR A 7 -12.85 5.11 4.66
N ARG A 8 -13.79 5.93 5.12
CA ARG A 8 -14.77 6.55 4.23
C ARG A 8 -14.09 7.49 3.24
N GLU A 9 -13.13 8.29 3.72
CA GLU A 9 -12.40 9.22 2.86
C GLU A 9 -11.59 8.51 1.79
N ILE A 10 -10.93 7.41 2.14
CA ILE A 10 -10.14 6.66 1.15
C ILE A 10 -11.00 5.72 0.28
N GLY A 11 -12.32 5.70 0.50
CA GLY A 11 -13.23 4.92 -0.33
C GLY A 11 -13.18 3.43 -0.12
N SER A 12 -12.78 2.99 1.09
CA SER A 12 -12.66 1.57 1.41
C SER A 12 -13.74 1.12 2.37
N ASP A 13 -13.94 -0.20 2.44
CA ASP A 13 -14.99 -0.82 3.25
C ASP A 13 -14.51 -1.06 4.68
N TYR A 14 -14.83 -0.11 5.57
CA TYR A 14 -14.45 -0.21 6.98
C TYR A 14 -15.05 -1.46 7.65
N ALA A 15 -16.30 -1.80 7.31
CA ALA A 15 -16.97 -2.95 7.93
C ALA A 15 -16.21 -4.25 7.62
N ALA A 16 -15.72 -4.41 6.39
CA ALA A 16 -14.96 -5.60 6.01
C ALA A 16 -13.64 -5.68 6.77
N VAL A 17 -12.97 -4.53 6.96
CA VAL A 17 -11.71 -4.49 7.71
C VAL A 17 -11.98 -4.80 9.18
N LEU A 18 -13.06 -4.23 9.75
CA LEU A 18 -13.44 -4.47 11.14
C LEU A 18 -13.73 -5.95 11.38
N GLU A 19 -14.44 -6.60 10.46
CA GLU A 19 -14.73 -8.02 10.55
C GLU A 19 -13.45 -8.85 10.57
N ARG A 20 -12.49 -8.49 9.72
CA ARG A 20 -11.23 -9.22 9.58
C ARG A 20 -10.29 -9.00 10.77
N LEU A 21 -10.18 -7.78 11.27
CA LEU A 21 -9.24 -7.44 12.35
C LEU A 21 -9.86 -7.46 13.74
N GLY A 22 -11.18 -7.45 13.83
CA GLY A 22 -11.90 -7.73 15.07
C GLY A 22 -12.20 -6.55 15.98
N ALA A 23 -11.42 -5.48 15.96
CA ALA A 23 -11.63 -4.34 16.86
C ALA A 23 -11.13 -3.04 16.27
N GLU A 24 -11.85 -1.95 16.54
CA GLU A 24 -11.48 -0.62 16.04
C GLU A 24 -10.10 -0.17 16.54
N ASP A 25 -9.78 -0.43 17.80
CA ASP A 25 -8.48 -0.07 18.35
C ASP A 25 -7.34 -0.76 17.61
N MET A 26 -7.56 -2.01 17.22
CA MET A 26 -6.58 -2.78 16.46
C MET A 26 -6.40 -2.18 15.07
N ILE A 27 -7.49 -1.82 14.40
CA ILE A 27 -7.43 -1.20 13.08
C ILE A 27 -6.64 0.10 13.16
N ARG A 28 -6.99 0.95 14.11
CA ARG A 28 -6.31 2.25 14.28
C ARG A 28 -4.82 2.06 14.49
N ARG A 29 -4.45 1.11 15.34
CA ARG A 29 -3.04 0.81 15.61
C ARG A 29 -2.29 0.39 14.36
N PHE A 30 -2.87 -0.51 13.58
CA PHE A 30 -2.24 -0.99 12.35
C PHE A 30 -2.18 0.09 11.28
N VAL A 31 -3.23 0.90 11.16
CA VAL A 31 -3.23 2.02 10.19
C VAL A 31 -2.11 3.01 10.52
N LEU A 32 -2.00 3.40 11.78
CA LEU A 32 -0.95 4.34 12.20
C LEU A 32 0.45 3.73 12.04
N LYS A 33 0.57 2.43 12.31
CA LYS A 33 1.84 1.73 12.15
C LYS A 33 2.29 1.67 10.69
N PHE A 34 1.37 1.77 9.76
CA PHE A 34 1.70 1.79 8.34
C PHE A 34 2.63 2.94 7.97
N LEU A 35 2.60 4.03 8.73
CA LEU A 35 3.53 5.15 8.52
C LEU A 35 4.99 4.73 8.67
N GLN A 36 5.25 3.63 9.34
CA GLN A 36 6.59 3.10 9.58
C GLN A 36 6.87 1.82 8.79
N ASP A 37 5.92 1.42 7.94
CA ASP A 37 6.09 0.21 7.14
C ASP A 37 7.17 0.43 6.07
N PRO A 38 8.16 -0.47 5.97
CA PRO A 38 9.29 -0.25 5.07
C PRO A 38 9.05 -0.67 3.63
N SER A 39 7.87 -1.21 3.30
CA SER A 39 7.64 -1.80 1.98
C SER A 39 7.78 -0.79 0.85
N PHE A 40 7.21 0.40 1.00
CA PHE A 40 7.30 1.39 -0.07
C PHE A 40 8.73 1.90 -0.26
N SER A 41 9.46 2.16 0.83
CA SER A 41 10.85 2.62 0.70
C SER A 41 11.74 1.54 0.08
N ALA A 42 11.47 0.26 0.37
CA ALA A 42 12.18 -0.84 -0.28
C ALA A 42 11.85 -0.90 -1.78
N LEU A 43 10.59 -0.64 -2.15
CA LEU A 43 10.18 -0.57 -3.55
C LEU A 43 10.90 0.57 -4.27
N GLU A 44 10.93 1.74 -3.64
CA GLU A 44 11.61 2.91 -4.17
C GLU A 44 13.10 2.63 -4.40
N GLU A 45 13.74 1.99 -3.43
CA GLU A 45 15.15 1.62 -3.56
C GLU A 45 15.38 0.62 -4.71
N GLY A 46 14.50 -0.38 -4.84
CA GLY A 46 14.58 -1.36 -5.92
C GLY A 46 14.53 -0.69 -7.29
N PHE A 47 13.63 0.28 -7.47
CA PHE A 47 13.56 1.02 -8.73
C PHE A 47 14.76 1.93 -8.93
N ALA A 48 15.21 2.62 -7.88
CA ALA A 48 16.37 3.52 -7.98
C ALA A 48 17.62 2.78 -8.38
N LYS A 49 17.82 1.57 -7.84
CA LYS A 49 19.02 0.75 -8.11
C LYS A 49 18.82 -0.22 -9.26
N ARG A 50 17.62 -0.24 -9.85
CA ARG A 50 17.24 -1.20 -10.89
C ARG A 50 17.47 -2.64 -10.46
N ASP A 51 17.12 -2.92 -9.20
CA ASP A 51 17.16 -4.27 -8.64
C ASP A 51 15.76 -4.84 -8.68
N ALA A 52 15.47 -5.64 -9.71
CA ALA A 52 14.12 -6.15 -9.96
C ALA A 52 13.68 -7.17 -8.90
N GLU A 53 14.61 -7.91 -8.30
CA GLU A 53 14.26 -8.84 -7.23
C GLU A 53 13.78 -8.08 -5.98
N VAL A 54 14.51 -7.04 -5.59
CA VAL A 54 14.11 -6.19 -4.45
C VAL A 54 12.77 -5.52 -4.74
N ALA A 55 12.61 -4.97 -5.95
CA ALA A 55 11.37 -4.31 -6.34
C ALA A 55 10.18 -5.27 -6.31
N PHE A 56 10.35 -6.49 -6.83
CA PHE A 56 9.28 -7.49 -6.83
C PHE A 56 8.85 -7.83 -5.41
N ARG A 57 9.80 -8.14 -4.54
CA ARG A 57 9.50 -8.51 -3.16
C ARG A 57 8.80 -7.39 -2.41
N ALA A 58 9.26 -6.15 -2.61
CA ALA A 58 8.67 -4.99 -1.97
C ALA A 58 7.23 -4.76 -2.45
N ALA A 59 6.98 -4.85 -3.75
CA ALA A 59 5.64 -4.70 -4.31
C ALA A 59 4.70 -5.78 -3.78
N HIS A 60 5.19 -7.02 -3.72
CA HIS A 60 4.41 -8.15 -3.20
C HIS A 60 4.03 -7.95 -1.74
N THR A 61 4.99 -7.52 -0.92
CA THR A 61 4.74 -7.26 0.50
C THR A 61 3.75 -6.11 0.68
N LEU A 62 3.94 -5.02 -0.07
CA LEU A 62 3.04 -3.88 -0.01
C LEU A 62 1.61 -4.28 -0.39
N LYS A 63 1.46 -5.07 -1.44
CA LYS A 63 0.16 -5.59 -1.86
C LYS A 63 -0.52 -6.33 -0.69
N GLY A 64 0.22 -7.21 -0.01
CA GLY A 64 -0.31 -7.98 1.11
C GLY A 64 -0.77 -7.11 2.27
N VAL A 65 0.01 -6.10 2.62
CA VAL A 65 -0.35 -5.16 3.69
C VAL A 65 -1.63 -4.40 3.31
N CYS A 66 -1.72 -3.93 2.06
CA CYS A 66 -2.90 -3.21 1.59
C CYS A 66 -4.14 -4.09 1.60
N ALA A 67 -4.01 -5.36 1.21
CA ALA A 67 -5.13 -6.30 1.25
C ALA A 67 -5.64 -6.47 2.67
N ASN A 68 -4.74 -6.62 3.63
CA ASN A 68 -5.11 -6.83 5.03
C ASN A 68 -5.79 -5.60 5.64
N LEU A 69 -5.31 -4.40 5.33
CA LEU A 69 -5.83 -3.16 5.91
C LEU A 69 -6.94 -2.51 5.07
N GLY A 70 -7.28 -3.08 3.92
CA GLY A 70 -8.32 -2.53 3.07
C GLY A 70 -7.93 -1.23 2.37
N PHE A 71 -6.66 -1.08 2.04
CA PHE A 71 -6.16 0.09 1.30
C PHE A 71 -6.32 -0.14 -0.19
N ASP A 72 -7.57 -0.12 -0.67
CA ASP A 72 -7.92 -0.58 -2.01
C ASP A 72 -7.29 0.22 -3.13
N ARG A 73 -7.20 1.55 -2.97
CA ARG A 73 -6.63 2.41 -4.01
C ARG A 73 -5.14 2.20 -4.21
N LEU A 74 -4.44 1.81 -3.16
CA LEU A 74 -3.02 1.44 -3.25
C LEU A 74 -2.87 -0.02 -3.65
N TYR A 75 -3.78 -0.88 -3.21
CA TYR A 75 -3.74 -2.29 -3.53
C TYR A 75 -3.74 -2.55 -5.04
N ALA A 76 -4.63 -1.89 -5.78
CA ALA A 76 -4.79 -2.14 -7.20
C ALA A 76 -3.48 -1.92 -8.00
N PRO A 77 -2.82 -0.75 -7.89
CA PRO A 77 -1.57 -0.56 -8.61
C PRO A 77 -0.42 -1.40 -8.04
N ALA A 78 -0.42 -1.67 -6.72
CA ALA A 78 0.61 -2.53 -6.13
C ALA A 78 0.51 -3.96 -6.66
N ALA A 79 -0.72 -4.48 -6.80
CA ALA A 79 -0.95 -5.81 -7.35
C ALA A 79 -0.53 -5.87 -8.81
N ALA A 80 -0.88 -4.85 -9.60
CA ALA A 80 -0.50 -4.79 -11.01
C ALA A 80 1.02 -4.74 -11.17
N LEU A 81 1.68 -3.94 -10.34
CA LEU A 81 3.14 -3.83 -10.37
C LEU A 81 3.81 -5.15 -9.96
N THR A 82 3.26 -5.83 -8.95
CA THR A 82 3.77 -7.14 -8.54
C THR A 82 3.76 -8.12 -9.72
N GLU A 83 2.64 -8.17 -10.46
CA GLU A 83 2.56 -9.05 -11.62
C GLU A 83 3.54 -8.63 -12.71
N LYS A 84 3.69 -7.33 -12.95
CA LYS A 84 4.63 -6.82 -13.95
C LYS A 84 6.09 -7.20 -13.63
N LEU A 85 6.44 -7.27 -12.35
CA LEU A 85 7.78 -7.58 -11.89
C LEU A 85 8.02 -9.07 -11.63
N ARG A 86 7.01 -9.91 -11.83
CA ARG A 86 7.10 -11.33 -11.49
C ARG A 86 8.27 -12.03 -12.18
N GLY A 87 8.59 -11.64 -13.40
CA GLY A 87 9.74 -12.18 -14.13
C GLY A 87 11.10 -11.60 -13.72
N ARG A 88 11.13 -10.77 -12.68
CA ARG A 88 12.34 -10.09 -12.18
C ARG A 88 13.02 -9.26 -13.25
N ALA A 89 12.22 -8.50 -14.01
CA ALA A 89 12.72 -7.58 -15.03
C ALA A 89 11.85 -6.33 -15.07
N PHE A 90 12.44 -5.20 -15.42
CA PHE A 90 11.71 -3.94 -15.58
C PHE A 90 11.22 -3.89 -17.04
N THR A 91 10.09 -4.54 -17.29
CA THR A 91 9.50 -4.56 -18.62
C THR A 91 8.73 -3.29 -18.90
N GLU A 92 8.27 -3.11 -20.14
CA GLU A 92 7.49 -1.94 -20.53
C GLU A 92 6.28 -1.75 -19.61
N GLY A 93 6.09 -0.55 -19.13
CA GLY A 93 4.99 -0.20 -18.24
C GLY A 93 5.32 -0.30 -16.76
N ALA A 94 6.45 -0.91 -16.37
CA ALA A 94 6.81 -1.05 -14.96
C ALA A 94 6.98 0.32 -14.28
N ASP A 95 7.66 1.26 -14.94
CA ASP A 95 7.89 2.59 -14.37
C ASP A 95 6.58 3.37 -14.24
N ALA A 96 5.66 3.23 -15.20
CA ALA A 96 4.37 3.89 -15.11
C ALA A 96 3.56 3.34 -13.94
N LEU A 97 3.55 2.03 -13.73
CA LEU A 97 2.86 1.40 -12.60
C LEU A 97 3.49 1.81 -11.27
N TYR A 98 4.81 1.90 -11.21
CA TYR A 98 5.48 2.41 -10.02
C TYR A 98 5.02 3.84 -9.71
N GLY A 99 4.89 4.68 -10.73
CA GLY A 99 4.38 6.04 -10.55
C GLY A 99 2.97 6.06 -9.96
N GLU A 100 2.10 5.15 -10.39
CA GLU A 100 0.76 5.04 -9.83
C GLU A 100 0.79 4.58 -8.37
N VAL A 101 1.66 3.63 -8.04
CA VAL A 101 1.84 3.18 -6.66
C VAL A 101 2.33 4.34 -5.80
N ALA A 102 3.31 5.10 -6.27
CA ALA A 102 3.88 6.22 -5.53
C ALA A 102 2.85 7.29 -5.25
N GLN A 103 2.01 7.62 -6.25
CA GLN A 103 0.96 8.62 -6.08
C GLN A 103 -0.09 8.15 -5.07
N ALA A 104 -0.56 6.92 -5.20
CA ALA A 104 -1.54 6.36 -4.27
C ALA A 104 -0.98 6.27 -2.85
N TYR A 105 0.30 5.91 -2.73
CA TYR A 105 0.97 5.84 -1.43
C TYR A 105 1.00 7.21 -0.75
N ARG A 106 1.40 8.25 -1.48
CA ARG A 106 1.47 9.62 -0.92
C ARG A 106 0.11 10.10 -0.45
N GLN A 107 -0.94 9.84 -1.23
CA GLN A 107 -2.30 10.21 -0.86
C GLN A 107 -2.75 9.49 0.41
N LEU A 108 -2.41 8.21 0.52
CA LEU A 108 -2.76 7.41 1.69
C LEU A 108 -2.03 7.90 2.95
N ILE A 109 -0.72 8.13 2.86
CA ILE A 109 0.08 8.64 3.98
C ILE A 109 -0.48 9.99 4.46
N ASP A 110 -0.84 10.87 3.53
CA ASP A 110 -1.42 12.16 3.86
C ASP A 110 -2.74 11.98 4.63
N ALA A 111 -3.60 11.08 4.17
CA ALA A 111 -4.86 10.80 4.85
C ALA A 111 -4.64 10.22 6.25
N ILE A 112 -3.68 9.29 6.39
CA ILE A 112 -3.37 8.70 7.70
C ILE A 112 -2.88 9.79 8.67
N GLY A 113 -2.11 10.74 8.17
CA GLY A 113 -1.60 11.85 9.00
C GLY A 113 -2.68 12.73 9.58
N ARG A 114 -3.92 12.65 9.07
CA ARG A 114 -5.06 13.43 9.56
C ARG A 114 -5.90 12.68 10.60
N ILE A 115 -5.56 11.45 10.93
CA ILE A 115 -6.25 10.70 11.98
C ILE A 115 -5.84 11.30 13.32
N GLY A 116 -6.82 11.77 14.05
CA GLY A 116 -6.59 12.43 15.33
C GLY A 116 -6.41 11.48 16.51
#